data_96c590ad89d1c5fe0218cc03073f4c0c
#
_entry.id   96c590ad89d1c5fe0218cc03073f4c0c
#
_cell.length_a   1.000
_cell.length_b   1.000
_cell.length_c   1.000
_cell.angle_alpha   90.00
_cell.angle_beta   90.00
_cell.angle_gamma   90.00
#
_symmetry.space_group_name_H-M   'P 1'
#
loop_
_entity.id
_entity.type
_entity.pdbx_description
1 polymer ?
#
loop_
_entity_poly.entity_id
_entity_poly.type
_entity_poly.pdbx_seq_one_letter_code
_entity_poly.pdbx_strand_id
1 'polypeptide(L)'
;MNRREFLKMSGVGLLTMFLNNYKISAQSLRKIDFHAHAILPSYIEGLKIAGIDAQAEEGFPLPKWSAEEHLKFMSSAGIDFTILSMPTPHISNSDLIRAVNEEKSALCKKFPDKFGFVSALPLPDIDSSIAEINYSIKKLGALGFKVASNSCGKYLGDESFDPIFEKLNQLESLVIIHPSPARQLPRENVITGRVMALFEYPADTTRAVLNMLANSTFEKFPKVKFVVPHCGSFLPYMKQRASAMFKMLSSMNMMKPVEIESGIKKLYFDLAGDPMPEQMDILLKITDIDHLVYGSDYPYVPAHILLQKKKLLDEQLQNKNLMKKIYIDNAENL
;
A
#
# COMPACT_ATOMS: atom_id res chain seq x y z
N MET A 1 9.25 -2.10 38.01
CA MET A 1 9.21 -2.55 36.61
C MET A 1 10.56 -2.21 35.97
N ASN A 2 11.34 -3.21 35.61
CA ASN A 2 12.74 -3.06 35.21
C ASN A 2 12.83 -2.69 33.70
N ARG A 3 13.79 -1.85 33.31
CA ARG A 3 14.02 -1.36 31.95
C ARG A 3 14.07 -2.48 30.88
N ARG A 4 14.41 -3.71 31.31
CA ARG A 4 14.40 -4.93 30.48
C ARG A 4 12.98 -5.48 30.20
N GLU A 5 12.03 -5.25 31.09
CA GLU A 5 10.62 -5.65 30.89
C GLU A 5 9.88 -4.65 30.03
N PHE A 6 10.24 -3.36 30.12
CA PHE A 6 9.69 -2.32 29.23
C PHE A 6 10.17 -2.48 27.76
N LEU A 7 11.40 -2.93 27.54
CA LEU A 7 11.96 -3.17 26.21
C LEU A 7 11.48 -4.48 25.56
N LYS A 8 10.96 -5.43 26.33
CA LYS A 8 10.30 -6.63 25.82
C LYS A 8 8.85 -6.39 25.42
N MET A 9 8.26 -5.28 25.84
CA MET A 9 6.92 -4.83 25.43
C MET A 9 6.94 -3.86 24.22
N SER A 10 8.10 -3.46 23.72
CA SER A 10 8.26 -2.55 22.59
C SER A 10 8.75 -3.32 21.35
N GLY A 11 7.89 -3.50 20.40
CA GLY A 11 8.22 -3.90 19.05
C GLY A 11 7.37 -5.08 18.54
N VAL A 12 7.78 -6.29 18.81
CA VAL A 12 7.08 -7.50 18.31
C VAL A 12 5.79 -7.77 19.10
N GLY A 13 5.73 -7.29 20.36
CA GLY A 13 4.56 -7.47 21.23
C GLY A 13 3.35 -6.60 20.88
N LEU A 14 3.50 -5.45 20.20
CA LEU A 14 2.35 -4.58 19.94
C LEU A 14 1.59 -4.96 18.66
N LEU A 15 2.25 -5.36 17.60
CA LEU A 15 1.55 -5.87 16.41
C LEU A 15 0.90 -7.23 16.71
N THR A 16 1.62 -8.13 17.41
CA THR A 16 1.08 -9.40 17.90
C THR A 16 0.04 -9.20 19.02
N MET A 17 0.11 -8.14 19.85
CA MET A 17 -0.94 -7.84 20.83
C MET A 17 -2.19 -7.23 20.20
N PHE A 18 -2.09 -6.43 19.14
CA PHE A 18 -3.27 -5.94 18.44
C PHE A 18 -3.91 -7.05 17.59
N LEU A 19 -3.14 -7.94 16.97
CA LEU A 19 -3.66 -9.15 16.33
C LEU A 19 -4.13 -10.19 17.37
N ASN A 20 -3.53 -10.26 18.59
CA ASN A 20 -3.96 -11.15 19.67
C ASN A 20 -5.08 -10.60 20.56
N ASN A 21 -5.39 -9.30 20.56
CA ASN A 21 -6.62 -8.79 21.18
C ASN A 21 -7.86 -9.02 20.30
N TYR A 22 -7.70 -9.17 19.01
CA TYR A 22 -8.59 -10.02 18.21
C TYR A 22 -8.14 -11.45 18.44
N LYS A 23 -8.60 -12.11 19.51
CA LYS A 23 -8.52 -13.56 19.64
C LYS A 23 -9.09 -14.13 18.34
N ILE A 24 -8.20 -14.41 17.39
CA ILE A 24 -8.47 -15.33 16.30
C ILE A 24 -8.74 -16.64 17.01
N SER A 25 -10.02 -16.94 17.21
CA SER A 25 -10.41 -18.26 17.61
C SER A 25 -9.78 -19.16 16.54
N ALA A 26 -9.03 -20.15 16.97
CA ALA A 26 -8.25 -21.05 16.12
C ALA A 26 -9.16 -21.85 15.21
N GLN A 27 -9.81 -21.25 14.19
CA GLN A 27 -10.67 -22.02 13.29
C GLN A 27 -11.10 -21.42 11.97
N SER A 28 -10.58 -20.35 11.48
CA SER A 28 -10.67 -20.14 10.02
C SER A 28 -9.49 -19.31 9.54
N LEU A 29 -8.69 -19.90 8.70
CA LEU A 29 -7.71 -19.22 7.90
C LEU A 29 -8.43 -18.11 7.12
N ARG A 30 -8.29 -16.84 7.54
CA ARG A 30 -9.00 -15.71 6.95
C ARG A 30 -8.32 -15.31 5.65
N LYS A 31 -9.05 -15.31 4.55
CA LYS A 31 -8.59 -14.71 3.29
C LYS A 31 -8.64 -13.20 3.42
N ILE A 32 -7.49 -12.57 3.25
CA ILE A 32 -7.30 -11.13 3.45
C ILE A 32 -7.14 -10.42 2.10
N ASP A 33 -7.89 -9.34 1.91
CA ASP A 33 -7.70 -8.39 0.85
C ASP A 33 -6.85 -7.23 1.37
N PHE A 34 -5.64 -7.10 0.83
CA PHE A 34 -4.62 -6.14 1.29
C PHE A 34 -4.71 -4.78 0.62
N HIS A 35 -5.49 -4.68 -0.48
CA HIS A 35 -5.61 -3.47 -1.28
C HIS A 35 -7.07 -3.19 -1.60
N ALA A 36 -7.70 -2.38 -0.79
CA ALA A 36 -9.04 -1.84 -1.07
C ALA A 36 -9.19 -0.44 -0.46
N HIS A 37 -10.18 0.29 -0.95
CA HIS A 37 -10.39 1.68 -0.57
C HIS A 37 -11.76 1.90 0.05
N ALA A 38 -11.84 2.85 1.00
CA ALA A 38 -13.08 3.33 1.56
C ALA A 38 -13.30 4.79 1.17
N ILE A 39 -14.32 5.04 0.32
CA ILE A 39 -14.70 6.40 -0.09
C ILE A 39 -15.68 6.93 0.93
N LEU A 40 -15.15 7.49 2.00
CA LEU A 40 -15.89 7.96 3.17
C LEU A 40 -16.39 9.41 2.99
N PRO A 41 -17.47 9.81 3.68
CA PRO A 41 -17.93 11.20 3.72
C PRO A 41 -16.85 12.21 4.06
N SER A 42 -16.02 11.95 5.07
CA SER A 42 -14.89 12.81 5.44
C SER A 42 -13.86 12.98 4.32
N TYR A 43 -13.62 11.93 3.52
CA TYR A 43 -12.75 12.02 2.36
C TYR A 43 -13.35 12.90 1.25
N ILE A 44 -14.65 12.70 0.94
CA ILE A 44 -15.37 13.51 -0.07
C ILE A 44 -15.38 14.99 0.33
N GLU A 45 -15.67 15.27 1.61
CA GLU A 45 -15.64 16.64 2.13
C GLU A 45 -14.23 17.22 2.15
N GLY A 46 -13.23 16.38 2.49
CA GLY A 46 -11.82 16.74 2.45
C GLY A 46 -11.35 17.17 1.06
N LEU A 47 -11.77 16.47 0.00
CA LEU A 47 -11.48 16.86 -1.39
C LEU A 47 -12.06 18.24 -1.72
N LYS A 48 -13.31 18.50 -1.33
CA LYS A 48 -13.97 19.80 -1.57
C LYS A 48 -13.24 20.94 -0.85
N ILE A 49 -12.90 20.74 0.43
CA ILE A 49 -12.17 21.75 1.23
C ILE A 49 -10.79 21.99 0.66
N ALA A 50 -10.11 20.93 0.17
CA ALA A 50 -8.81 21.04 -0.47
C ALA A 50 -8.86 21.60 -1.90
N GLY A 51 -10.05 21.79 -2.47
CA GLY A 51 -10.23 22.26 -3.85
C GLY A 51 -9.79 21.24 -4.90
N ILE A 52 -9.85 19.95 -4.58
CA ILE A 52 -9.43 18.85 -5.46
C ILE A 52 -10.63 18.31 -6.22
N ASP A 53 -10.58 18.38 -7.54
CA ASP A 53 -11.54 17.72 -8.44
C ASP A 53 -11.01 16.31 -8.78
N ALA A 54 -11.55 15.30 -8.10
CA ALA A 54 -11.12 13.93 -8.29
C ALA A 54 -11.31 13.44 -9.73
N GLN A 55 -12.39 13.85 -10.42
CA GLN A 55 -12.60 13.43 -11.80
C GLN A 55 -11.57 14.06 -12.75
N ALA A 56 -11.20 15.32 -12.51
CA ALA A 56 -10.19 15.99 -13.31
C ALA A 56 -8.79 15.36 -13.08
N GLU A 57 -8.48 14.97 -11.82
CA GLU A 57 -7.18 14.38 -11.49
C GLU A 57 -7.07 12.91 -11.90
N GLU A 58 -8.12 12.10 -11.72
CA GLU A 58 -8.09 10.65 -12.01
C GLU A 58 -8.42 10.32 -13.47
N GLY A 59 -9.13 11.21 -14.16
CA GLY A 59 -9.66 10.98 -15.50
C GLY A 59 -11.00 10.24 -15.52
N PHE A 60 -11.58 9.92 -14.35
CA PHE A 60 -12.89 9.31 -14.18
C PHE A 60 -13.51 9.69 -12.81
N PRO A 61 -14.86 9.64 -12.68
CA PRO A 61 -15.50 10.00 -11.42
C PRO A 61 -15.20 9.00 -10.32
N LEU A 62 -15.17 9.47 -9.07
CA LEU A 62 -15.05 8.58 -7.92
C LEU A 62 -16.14 7.50 -7.95
N PRO A 63 -15.78 6.24 -7.70
CA PRO A 63 -16.76 5.17 -7.57
C PRO A 63 -17.72 5.41 -6.41
N LYS A 64 -18.95 4.96 -6.54
CA LYS A 64 -19.86 4.87 -5.40
C LYS A 64 -19.39 3.76 -4.47
N TRP A 65 -19.42 4.05 -3.16
CA TRP A 65 -19.00 3.09 -2.15
C TRP A 65 -19.90 3.15 -0.92
N SER A 66 -20.16 2.00 -0.34
CA SER A 66 -20.70 1.87 1.02
C SER A 66 -20.15 0.61 1.67
N ALA A 67 -20.15 0.57 3.01
CA ALA A 67 -19.71 -0.60 3.74
C ALA A 67 -20.55 -1.84 3.39
N GLU A 68 -21.85 -1.67 3.21
CA GLU A 68 -22.79 -2.73 2.86
C GLU A 68 -22.48 -3.35 1.48
N GLU A 69 -22.20 -2.54 0.48
CA GLU A 69 -21.79 -3.03 -0.85
C GLU A 69 -20.41 -3.70 -0.81
N HIS A 70 -19.50 -3.17 -0.01
CA HIS A 70 -18.19 -3.79 0.18
C HIS A 70 -18.32 -5.18 0.85
N LEU A 71 -19.13 -5.30 1.89
CA LEU A 71 -19.42 -6.59 2.54
C LEU A 71 -20.06 -7.61 1.58
N LYS A 72 -20.95 -7.17 0.68
CA LYS A 72 -21.52 -8.03 -0.38
C LYS A 72 -20.44 -8.50 -1.35
N PHE A 73 -19.54 -7.59 -1.78
CA PHE A 73 -18.40 -7.94 -2.62
C PHE A 73 -17.52 -8.98 -1.92
N MET A 74 -17.10 -8.73 -0.68
CA MET A 74 -16.30 -9.67 0.12
C MET A 74 -16.95 -11.05 0.19
N SER A 75 -18.25 -11.10 0.50
CA SER A 75 -19.00 -12.37 0.56
C SER A 75 -18.98 -13.11 -0.78
N SER A 76 -19.20 -12.41 -1.89
CA SER A 76 -19.20 -12.99 -3.24
C SER A 76 -17.81 -13.44 -3.67
N ALA A 77 -16.75 -12.73 -3.25
CA ALA A 77 -15.37 -13.06 -3.52
C ALA A 77 -14.77 -14.12 -2.59
N GLY A 78 -15.48 -14.49 -1.52
CA GLY A 78 -14.95 -15.38 -0.48
C GLY A 78 -13.77 -14.75 0.27
N ILE A 79 -13.80 -13.44 0.49
CA ILE A 79 -12.84 -12.67 1.29
C ILE A 79 -13.41 -12.48 2.68
N ASP A 80 -12.61 -12.78 3.69
CA ASP A 80 -13.05 -12.73 5.09
C ASP A 80 -12.75 -11.40 5.76
N PHE A 81 -11.64 -10.77 5.37
CA PHE A 81 -11.15 -9.53 5.96
C PHE A 81 -10.54 -8.61 4.89
N THR A 82 -10.76 -7.31 5.01
CA THR A 82 -10.21 -6.32 4.08
C THR A 82 -9.49 -5.20 4.85
N ILE A 83 -8.30 -4.83 4.38
CA ILE A 83 -7.55 -3.68 4.87
C ILE A 83 -7.91 -2.46 4.03
N LEU A 84 -8.64 -1.52 4.64
CA LEU A 84 -9.11 -0.30 4.00
C LEU A 84 -8.05 0.78 3.99
N SER A 85 -7.86 1.41 2.85
CA SER A 85 -7.01 2.59 2.70
C SER A 85 -7.81 3.82 2.26
N MET A 86 -7.22 5.01 2.40
CA MET A 86 -7.75 6.23 1.81
C MET A 86 -7.61 6.12 0.28
N PRO A 87 -8.62 6.49 -0.52
CA PRO A 87 -8.52 6.48 -1.98
C PRO A 87 -7.54 7.55 -2.52
N THR A 88 -7.45 7.66 -3.84
CA THR A 88 -6.87 8.79 -4.57
C THR A 88 -7.98 9.71 -5.08
N PRO A 89 -7.71 11.01 -5.32
CA PRO A 89 -6.46 11.76 -5.09
C PRO A 89 -6.06 11.92 -3.62
N HIS A 90 -4.77 12.11 -3.37
CA HIS A 90 -4.27 12.31 -2.01
C HIS A 90 -4.62 13.69 -1.46
N ILE A 91 -5.01 13.72 -0.19
CA ILE A 91 -5.15 14.95 0.60
C ILE A 91 -3.87 15.11 1.44
N SER A 92 -3.32 16.32 1.53
CA SER A 92 -2.09 16.60 2.30
C SER A 92 -2.36 17.39 3.59
N ASN A 93 -3.55 17.94 3.79
CA ASN A 93 -3.91 18.70 4.99
C ASN A 93 -4.05 17.77 6.19
N SER A 94 -3.37 18.07 7.28
CA SER A 94 -3.30 17.21 8.48
C SER A 94 -4.65 16.99 9.16
N ASP A 95 -5.49 18.03 9.24
CA ASP A 95 -6.79 17.92 9.91
C ASP A 95 -7.77 17.08 9.09
N LEU A 96 -7.74 17.25 7.76
CA LEU A 96 -8.56 16.45 6.84
C LEU A 96 -8.11 14.98 6.84
N ILE A 97 -6.81 14.71 6.83
CA ILE A 97 -6.26 13.36 6.97
C ILE A 97 -6.68 12.72 8.29
N ARG A 98 -6.61 13.48 9.40
CA ARG A 98 -7.04 13.03 10.72
C ARG A 98 -8.52 12.63 10.69
N ALA A 99 -9.39 13.45 10.13
CA ALA A 99 -10.83 13.17 10.03
C ALA A 99 -11.09 11.87 9.24
N VAL A 100 -10.41 11.66 8.11
CA VAL A 100 -10.53 10.43 7.31
C VAL A 100 -10.04 9.21 8.10
N ASN A 101 -8.93 9.30 8.82
CA ASN A 101 -8.40 8.20 9.61
C ASN A 101 -9.33 7.86 10.80
N GLU A 102 -9.91 8.85 11.46
CA GLU A 102 -10.88 8.66 12.54
C GLU A 102 -12.17 8.00 12.04
N GLU A 103 -12.70 8.41 10.89
CA GLU A 103 -13.88 7.79 10.30
C GLU A 103 -13.62 6.34 9.88
N LYS A 104 -12.43 6.03 9.28
CA LYS A 104 -12.03 4.64 9.01
C LYS A 104 -11.95 3.82 10.30
N SER A 105 -11.35 4.36 11.37
CA SER A 105 -11.29 3.69 12.67
C SER A 105 -12.70 3.39 13.21
N ALA A 106 -13.62 4.35 13.14
CA ALA A 106 -15.00 4.17 13.59
C ALA A 106 -15.72 3.07 12.78
N LEU A 107 -15.51 3.05 11.45
CA LEU A 107 -16.04 2.01 10.58
C LEU A 107 -15.50 0.61 10.94
N CYS A 108 -14.19 0.49 11.15
CA CYS A 108 -13.57 -0.78 11.52
C CYS A 108 -14.04 -1.27 12.90
N LYS A 109 -14.27 -0.35 13.85
CA LYS A 109 -14.90 -0.69 15.15
C LYS A 109 -16.33 -1.19 15.02
N LYS A 110 -17.09 -0.70 14.02
CA LYS A 110 -18.44 -1.19 13.72
C LYS A 110 -18.43 -2.59 13.10
N PHE A 111 -17.38 -2.95 12.34
CA PHE A 111 -17.24 -4.24 11.65
C PHE A 111 -15.88 -4.89 11.94
N PRO A 112 -15.56 -5.20 13.20
CA PRO A 112 -14.21 -5.56 13.63
C PRO A 112 -13.68 -6.86 13.03
N ASP A 113 -14.58 -7.78 12.64
CA ASP A 113 -14.20 -9.05 12.02
C ASP A 113 -14.13 -8.99 10.48
N LYS A 114 -14.42 -7.81 9.90
CA LYS A 114 -14.49 -7.61 8.45
C LYS A 114 -13.49 -6.60 7.94
N PHE A 115 -13.25 -5.53 8.68
CA PHE A 115 -12.42 -4.43 8.25
C PHE A 115 -11.31 -4.09 9.24
N GLY A 116 -10.11 -3.94 8.71
CA GLY A 116 -9.01 -3.20 9.29
C GLY A 116 -8.65 -2.02 8.40
N PHE A 117 -7.72 -1.18 8.80
CA PHE A 117 -7.32 -0.06 7.98
C PHE A 117 -5.86 0.32 8.16
N VAL A 118 -5.31 0.96 7.13
CA VAL A 118 -4.06 1.71 7.18
C VAL A 118 -4.36 3.20 7.22
N SER A 119 -3.63 3.94 8.06
CA SER A 119 -3.76 5.40 8.14
C SER A 119 -3.04 6.08 6.99
N ALA A 120 -3.65 7.12 6.43
CA ALA A 120 -2.96 8.04 5.55
C ALA A 120 -2.08 9.01 6.35
N LEU A 121 -1.00 9.51 5.75
CA LEU A 121 -0.11 10.50 6.34
C LEU A 121 -0.18 11.82 5.57
N PRO A 122 -0.14 12.98 6.25
CA PRO A 122 -0.21 14.30 5.62
C PRO A 122 1.14 14.72 5.00
N LEU A 123 1.72 13.85 4.15
CA LEU A 123 2.94 14.17 3.41
C LEU A 123 2.71 15.39 2.50
N PRO A 124 3.69 16.27 2.32
CA PRO A 124 5.10 16.14 2.75
C PRO A 124 5.44 16.76 4.12
N ASP A 125 4.46 17.07 4.98
CA ASP A 125 4.68 17.64 6.30
C ASP A 125 5.19 16.55 7.27
N ILE A 126 6.44 16.69 7.69
CA ILE A 126 7.15 15.70 8.50
C ILE A 126 6.59 15.64 9.92
N ASP A 127 6.44 16.80 10.57
CA ASP A 127 6.01 16.88 11.98
C ASP A 127 4.57 16.40 12.13
N SER A 128 3.69 16.86 11.26
CA SER A 128 2.29 16.41 11.22
C SER A 128 2.20 14.90 10.92
N SER A 129 3.05 14.37 10.04
CA SER A 129 3.08 12.94 9.74
C SER A 129 3.52 12.11 10.93
N ILE A 130 4.55 12.53 11.67
CA ILE A 130 5.01 11.87 12.89
C ILE A 130 3.92 11.94 14.00
N ALA A 131 3.26 13.07 14.13
CA ALA A 131 2.13 13.23 15.05
C ALA A 131 0.98 12.28 14.70
N GLU A 132 0.65 12.17 13.39
CA GLU A 132 -0.39 11.27 12.89
C GLU A 132 -0.03 9.80 13.09
N ILE A 133 1.22 9.39 12.87
CA ILE A 133 1.70 8.03 13.16
C ILE A 133 1.44 7.68 14.63
N ASN A 134 1.87 8.55 15.54
CA ASN A 134 1.68 8.32 16.97
C ASN A 134 0.20 8.24 17.38
N TYR A 135 -0.64 9.11 16.82
CA TYR A 135 -2.06 9.13 17.11
C TYR A 135 -2.77 7.89 16.56
N SER A 136 -2.49 7.53 15.31
CA SER A 136 -3.10 6.39 14.63
C SER A 136 -2.83 5.06 15.35
N ILE A 137 -1.60 4.84 15.80
CA ILE A 137 -1.25 3.64 16.57
C ILE A 137 -1.89 3.66 17.95
N LYS A 138 -1.79 4.78 18.69
CA LYS A 138 -2.20 4.83 20.10
C LYS A 138 -3.73 4.93 20.31
N LYS A 139 -4.43 5.53 19.35
CA LYS A 139 -5.85 5.90 19.52
C LYS A 139 -6.78 5.25 18.52
N LEU A 140 -6.33 5.05 17.30
CA LEU A 140 -7.22 4.63 16.23
C LEU A 140 -7.16 3.12 15.97
N GLY A 141 -6.06 2.44 16.30
CA GLY A 141 -5.85 1.01 16.03
C GLY A 141 -5.54 0.73 14.56
N ALA A 142 -4.80 1.63 13.90
CA ALA A 142 -4.33 1.41 12.55
C ALA A 142 -3.38 0.22 12.48
N LEU A 143 -3.53 -0.61 11.46
CA LEU A 143 -2.66 -1.78 11.20
C LEU A 143 -1.33 -1.39 10.55
N GLY A 144 -1.26 -0.20 9.97
CA GLY A 144 -0.10 0.32 9.27
C GLY A 144 -0.41 1.66 8.63
N PHE A 145 0.33 2.01 7.60
CA PHE A 145 0.24 3.32 6.96
C PHE A 145 0.20 3.20 5.44
N LYS A 146 -0.54 4.12 4.81
CA LYS A 146 -0.50 4.34 3.37
C LYS A 146 0.29 5.61 3.09
N VAL A 147 1.25 5.53 2.18
CA VAL A 147 2.06 6.66 1.71
C VAL A 147 1.91 6.83 0.20
N ALA A 148 1.82 8.07 -0.25
CA ALA A 148 1.81 8.39 -1.67
C ALA A 148 3.21 8.18 -2.28
N SER A 149 3.29 7.70 -3.52
CA SER A 149 4.53 7.55 -4.29
C SER A 149 5.31 8.87 -4.39
N ASN A 150 4.57 9.97 -4.54
CA ASN A 150 5.08 11.33 -4.40
C ASN A 150 4.06 12.23 -3.68
N SER A 151 4.54 13.30 -3.08
CA SER A 151 3.72 14.36 -2.47
C SER A 151 4.25 15.71 -2.94
N CYS A 152 3.43 16.43 -3.72
CA CYS A 152 3.81 17.70 -4.35
C CYS A 152 5.10 17.58 -5.20
N GLY A 153 5.31 16.43 -5.85
CA GLY A 153 6.50 16.16 -6.68
C GLY A 153 7.74 15.72 -5.91
N LYS A 154 7.67 15.59 -4.58
CA LYS A 154 8.72 15.01 -3.76
C LYS A 154 8.47 13.50 -3.63
N TYR A 155 9.36 12.70 -4.18
CA TYR A 155 9.21 11.23 -4.23
C TYR A 155 9.68 10.54 -2.96
N LEU A 156 9.09 9.40 -2.64
CA LEU A 156 9.60 8.51 -1.61
C LEU A 156 11.08 8.19 -1.90
N GLY A 157 11.88 8.08 -0.83
CA GLY A 157 13.33 7.95 -0.94
C GLY A 157 14.07 9.30 -0.89
N ASP A 158 13.37 10.44 -0.94
CA ASP A 158 13.96 11.73 -0.59
C ASP A 158 14.36 11.74 0.89
N GLU A 159 15.58 12.18 1.21
CA GLU A 159 16.13 12.15 2.57
C GLU A 159 15.32 12.97 3.58
N SER A 160 14.57 13.97 3.12
CA SER A 160 13.67 14.72 4.00
C SER A 160 12.57 13.86 4.64
N PHE A 161 12.25 12.70 4.06
CA PHE A 161 11.31 11.74 4.64
C PHE A 161 11.95 10.74 5.61
N ASP A 162 13.29 10.73 5.72
CA ASP A 162 14.01 9.80 6.62
C ASP A 162 13.49 9.85 8.07
N PRO A 163 13.12 11.00 8.69
CA PRO A 163 12.56 11.03 10.04
C PRO A 163 11.21 10.27 10.16
N ILE A 164 10.39 10.28 9.12
CA ILE A 164 9.14 9.51 9.09
C ILE A 164 9.44 8.02 9.01
N PHE A 165 10.33 7.61 8.09
CA PHE A 165 10.71 6.20 7.94
C PHE A 165 11.47 5.67 9.14
N GLU A 166 12.29 6.49 9.82
CA GLU A 166 12.92 6.13 11.10
C GLU A 166 11.84 5.80 12.16
N LYS A 167 10.80 6.64 12.25
CA LYS A 167 9.68 6.40 13.16
C LYS A 167 8.93 5.11 12.82
N LEU A 168 8.65 4.88 11.53
CA LEU A 168 7.99 3.67 11.05
C LEU A 168 8.86 2.42 11.26
N ASN A 169 10.18 2.54 11.12
CA ASN A 169 11.14 1.48 11.36
C ASN A 169 11.22 1.09 12.84
N GLN A 170 11.18 2.07 13.75
CA GLN A 170 11.11 1.82 15.20
C GLN A 170 9.84 1.06 15.60
N LEU A 171 8.75 1.27 14.87
CA LEU A 171 7.46 0.62 15.08
C LEU A 171 7.30 -0.70 14.30
N GLU A 172 8.29 -1.06 13.48
CA GLU A 172 8.25 -2.23 12.58
C GLU A 172 6.97 -2.24 11.70
N SER A 173 6.62 -1.05 11.19
CA SER A 173 5.32 -0.78 10.60
C SER A 173 5.14 -1.40 9.22
N LEU A 174 3.90 -1.82 8.92
CA LEU A 174 3.42 -2.03 7.57
C LEU A 174 3.26 -0.67 6.86
N VAL A 175 3.78 -0.56 5.65
CA VAL A 175 3.66 0.62 4.78
C VAL A 175 3.21 0.20 3.39
N ILE A 176 2.01 0.60 3.00
CA ILE A 176 1.49 0.41 1.65
C ILE A 176 1.85 1.65 0.83
N ILE A 177 2.66 1.47 -0.20
CA ILE A 177 2.91 2.52 -1.20
C ILE A 177 1.68 2.58 -2.11
N HIS A 178 1.25 3.78 -2.47
CA HIS A 178 0.16 3.94 -3.43
C HIS A 178 0.49 5.06 -4.41
N PRO A 179 0.17 4.89 -5.70
CA PRO A 179 0.46 5.91 -6.69
C PRO A 179 -0.22 7.25 -6.39
N SER A 180 0.41 8.29 -6.85
CA SER A 180 -0.11 9.67 -6.90
C SER A 180 0.31 10.28 -8.22
N PRO A 181 -0.50 11.16 -8.84
CA PRO A 181 -0.12 11.76 -10.12
C PRO A 181 1.23 12.46 -10.03
N ALA A 182 2.05 12.32 -11.06
CA ALA A 182 3.28 13.09 -11.18
C ALA A 182 2.94 14.58 -11.33
N ARG A 183 3.79 15.47 -10.80
CA ARG A 183 3.58 16.92 -10.87
C ARG A 183 3.46 17.47 -12.30
N GLN A 184 4.15 16.82 -13.23
CA GLN A 184 4.08 17.18 -14.65
C GLN A 184 3.59 15.97 -15.43
N LEU A 185 2.38 16.06 -15.93
CA LEU A 185 1.76 15.06 -16.79
C LEU A 185 1.99 15.38 -18.27
N PRO A 186 1.85 14.38 -19.15
CA PRO A 186 1.81 14.61 -20.58
C PRO A 186 0.73 15.60 -20.98
N ARG A 187 0.85 16.19 -22.19
CA ARG A 187 -0.16 17.07 -22.74
C ARG A 187 -1.48 16.31 -22.98
N GLU A 188 -2.60 17.04 -22.98
CA GLU A 188 -3.96 16.50 -23.08
C GLU A 188 -4.23 15.55 -24.25
N ASN A 189 -3.50 15.67 -25.35
CA ASN A 189 -3.65 14.79 -26.50
C ASN A 189 -2.97 13.42 -26.36
N VAL A 190 -2.24 13.18 -25.27
CA VAL A 190 -1.67 11.88 -24.96
C VAL A 190 -2.70 11.08 -24.17
N ILE A 191 -3.16 9.98 -24.73
CA ILE A 191 -4.28 9.19 -24.17
C ILE A 191 -3.95 8.64 -22.77
N THR A 192 -2.70 8.27 -22.51
CA THR A 192 -2.24 7.76 -21.22
C THR A 192 -2.37 8.78 -20.09
N GLY A 193 -2.31 10.08 -20.41
CA GLY A 193 -2.49 11.16 -19.44
C GLY A 193 -3.95 11.49 -19.12
N ARG A 194 -4.93 10.81 -19.73
CA ARG A 194 -6.36 11.05 -19.48
C ARG A 194 -6.94 10.18 -18.37
N VAL A 195 -6.40 8.98 -18.20
CA VAL A 195 -6.79 8.03 -17.16
C VAL A 195 -5.52 7.60 -16.43
N MET A 196 -5.33 8.12 -15.22
CA MET A 196 -4.10 7.92 -14.46
C MET A 196 -3.77 6.44 -14.24
N ALA A 197 -4.78 5.62 -13.98
CA ALA A 197 -4.62 4.20 -13.75
C ALA A 197 -4.08 3.42 -14.96
N LEU A 198 -4.23 3.95 -16.19
CA LEU A 198 -3.78 3.26 -17.39
C LEU A 198 -2.24 3.15 -17.48
N PHE A 199 -1.53 4.24 -17.16
CA PHE A 199 -0.07 4.30 -17.31
C PHE A 199 0.61 5.10 -16.20
N GLU A 200 0.07 6.25 -15.84
CA GLU A 200 0.76 7.20 -14.96
C GLU A 200 0.95 6.63 -13.56
N TYR A 201 -0.02 5.93 -13.00
CA TYR A 201 0.09 5.32 -11.68
C TYR A 201 1.13 4.20 -11.63
N PRO A 202 1.14 3.22 -12.55
CA PRO A 202 2.24 2.26 -12.61
C PRO A 202 3.62 2.90 -12.82
N ALA A 203 3.70 3.93 -13.67
CA ALA A 203 4.95 4.67 -13.90
C ALA A 203 5.41 5.39 -12.63
N ASP A 204 4.51 6.03 -11.90
CA ASP A 204 4.84 6.80 -10.70
C ASP A 204 5.25 5.92 -9.53
N THR A 205 4.53 4.81 -9.29
CA THR A 205 4.93 3.79 -8.33
C THR A 205 6.34 3.27 -8.64
N THR A 206 6.61 2.94 -9.89
CA THR A 206 7.93 2.45 -10.32
C THR A 206 9.02 3.50 -10.07
N ARG A 207 8.76 4.76 -10.40
CA ARG A 207 9.68 5.88 -10.14
C ARG A 207 9.99 6.02 -8.65
N ALA A 208 8.96 5.95 -7.80
CA ALA A 208 9.13 6.02 -6.35
C ALA A 208 10.01 4.88 -5.83
N VAL A 209 9.71 3.63 -6.20
CA VAL A 209 10.48 2.46 -5.75
C VAL A 209 11.93 2.53 -6.23
N LEU A 210 12.16 2.93 -7.49
CA LEU A 210 13.53 3.11 -8.01
C LEU A 210 14.27 4.22 -7.26
N ASN A 211 13.60 5.31 -6.89
CA ASN A 211 14.19 6.37 -6.09
C ASN A 211 14.53 5.89 -4.67
N MET A 212 13.64 5.10 -4.04
CA MET A 212 13.90 4.49 -2.74
C MET A 212 15.11 3.53 -2.78
N LEU A 213 15.24 2.72 -3.84
CA LEU A 213 16.40 1.87 -4.06
C LEU A 213 17.69 2.70 -4.22
N ALA A 214 17.65 3.74 -5.06
CA ALA A 214 18.80 4.62 -5.30
C ALA A 214 19.30 5.32 -4.03
N ASN A 215 18.41 5.61 -3.08
CA ASN A 215 18.71 6.27 -1.82
C ASN A 215 18.83 5.31 -0.62
N SER A 216 18.91 4.01 -0.88
CA SER A 216 19.10 2.95 0.12
C SER A 216 18.04 2.95 1.23
N THR A 217 16.80 3.31 0.91
CA THR A 217 15.69 3.41 1.89
C THR A 217 15.45 2.05 2.57
N PHE A 218 15.49 0.96 1.81
CA PHE A 218 15.23 -0.38 2.33
C PHE A 218 16.36 -0.94 3.19
N GLU A 219 17.58 -0.41 3.03
CA GLU A 219 18.74 -0.71 3.87
C GLU A 219 18.75 0.15 5.13
N LYS A 220 18.39 1.44 5.03
CA LYS A 220 18.28 2.36 6.16
C LYS A 220 17.17 1.93 7.13
N PHE A 221 16.03 1.46 6.60
CA PHE A 221 14.82 1.15 7.36
C PHE A 221 14.38 -0.31 7.19
N PRO A 222 15.21 -1.28 7.59
CA PRO A 222 15.04 -2.71 7.26
C PRO A 222 13.85 -3.38 7.96
N LYS A 223 13.25 -2.74 8.98
CA LYS A 223 12.12 -3.29 9.72
C LYS A 223 10.77 -2.83 9.18
N VAL A 224 10.76 -1.82 8.30
CA VAL A 224 9.54 -1.40 7.63
C VAL A 224 9.14 -2.45 6.60
N LYS A 225 7.90 -2.89 6.68
CA LYS A 225 7.30 -3.85 5.73
C LYS A 225 6.63 -3.08 4.59
N PHE A 226 7.34 -2.93 3.48
CA PHE A 226 6.80 -2.19 2.32
C PHE A 226 6.01 -3.11 1.39
N VAL A 227 4.78 -2.70 1.05
CA VAL A 227 3.96 -3.34 0.02
C VAL A 227 3.89 -2.42 -1.20
N VAL A 228 4.32 -2.93 -2.35
CA VAL A 228 4.28 -2.26 -3.65
C VAL A 228 3.04 -2.74 -4.41
N PRO A 229 2.16 -1.84 -4.84
CA PRO A 229 0.87 -2.21 -5.41
C PRO A 229 0.96 -2.65 -6.89
N HIS A 230 -0.18 -3.18 -7.38
CA HIS A 230 -0.44 -3.44 -8.79
C HIS A 230 0.60 -4.36 -9.44
N CYS A 231 0.81 -5.56 -8.85
CA CYS A 231 1.81 -6.54 -9.32
C CYS A 231 3.22 -5.94 -9.48
N GLY A 232 3.57 -4.96 -8.60
CA GLY A 232 4.85 -4.27 -8.68
C GLY A 232 4.95 -3.24 -9.82
N SER A 233 3.81 -2.92 -10.46
CA SER A 233 3.73 -1.91 -11.52
C SER A 233 4.70 -2.22 -12.68
N PHE A 234 5.57 -1.30 -13.11
CA PHE A 234 6.59 -1.55 -14.14
C PHE A 234 7.93 -2.04 -13.57
N LEU A 235 8.05 -2.18 -12.25
CA LEU A 235 9.32 -2.56 -11.62
C LEU A 235 9.89 -3.89 -12.16
N PRO A 236 9.08 -4.96 -12.33
CA PRO A 236 9.58 -6.22 -12.86
C PRO A 236 10.23 -6.08 -14.26
N TYR A 237 9.62 -5.30 -15.13
CA TYR A 237 10.14 -4.99 -16.46
C TYR A 237 11.39 -4.09 -16.40
N MET A 238 11.40 -3.10 -15.50
CA MET A 238 12.47 -2.11 -15.40
C MET A 238 13.71 -2.58 -14.64
N LYS A 239 13.59 -3.62 -13.79
CA LYS A 239 14.64 -4.08 -12.88
C LYS A 239 16.00 -4.29 -13.56
N GLN A 240 16.03 -5.01 -14.67
CA GLN A 240 17.28 -5.30 -15.37
C GLN A 240 17.95 -4.03 -15.93
N ARG A 241 17.16 -3.15 -16.53
CA ARG A 241 17.65 -1.85 -17.05
C ARG A 241 18.14 -0.95 -15.91
N ALA A 242 17.39 -0.85 -14.84
CA ALA A 242 17.76 -0.04 -13.67
C ALA A 242 19.07 -0.56 -13.05
N SER A 243 19.22 -1.87 -12.89
CA SER A 243 20.44 -2.50 -12.38
C SER A 243 21.66 -2.16 -13.22
N ALA A 244 21.54 -2.26 -14.56
CA ALA A 244 22.63 -1.92 -15.48
C ALA A 244 22.99 -0.42 -15.41
N MET A 245 21.97 0.45 -15.37
CA MET A 245 22.19 1.90 -15.33
C MET A 245 22.80 2.35 -14.00
N PHE A 246 22.32 1.84 -12.85
CA PHE A 246 22.89 2.18 -11.55
C PHE A 246 24.35 1.70 -11.44
N LYS A 247 24.66 0.50 -11.92
CA LYS A 247 26.03 0.00 -11.97
C LYS A 247 26.94 0.91 -12.82
N MET A 248 26.46 1.33 -13.98
CA MET A 248 27.19 2.23 -14.88
C MET A 248 27.43 3.60 -14.20
N LEU A 249 26.37 4.22 -13.68
CA LEU A 249 26.47 5.54 -13.01
C LEU A 249 27.38 5.49 -11.77
N SER A 250 27.33 4.39 -11.01
CA SER A 250 28.24 4.18 -9.89
C SER A 250 29.71 4.03 -10.35
N SER A 251 29.97 3.31 -11.44
CA SER A 251 31.34 3.20 -11.98
C SER A 251 31.90 4.54 -12.49
N MET A 252 31.03 5.47 -12.85
CA MET A 252 31.38 6.83 -13.24
C MET A 252 31.46 7.80 -12.05
N ASN A 253 31.29 7.35 -10.81
CA ASN A 253 31.21 8.16 -9.58
C ASN A 253 30.08 9.21 -9.61
N MET A 254 29.01 8.96 -10.36
CA MET A 254 27.84 9.84 -10.44
C MET A 254 26.80 9.53 -9.37
N MET A 255 26.87 8.35 -8.74
CA MET A 255 26.04 7.93 -7.62
C MET A 255 26.73 6.88 -6.78
N LYS A 256 26.21 6.63 -5.57
CA LYS A 256 26.67 5.51 -4.73
C LYS A 256 26.26 4.18 -5.34
N PRO A 257 26.98 3.06 -5.05
CA PRO A 257 26.53 1.73 -5.40
C PRO A 257 25.14 1.42 -4.86
N VAL A 258 24.29 0.79 -5.66
CA VAL A 258 22.91 0.43 -5.32
C VAL A 258 22.73 -1.08 -5.39
N GLU A 259 22.27 -1.68 -4.31
CA GLU A 259 22.02 -3.11 -4.21
C GLU A 259 20.55 -3.43 -4.55
N ILE A 260 20.21 -3.36 -5.86
CA ILE A 260 18.83 -3.55 -6.35
C ILE A 260 18.24 -4.89 -5.91
N GLU A 261 19.00 -5.98 -6.06
CA GLU A 261 18.51 -7.33 -5.77
C GLU A 261 18.13 -7.47 -4.29
N SER A 262 18.97 -7.00 -3.38
CA SER A 262 18.72 -7.08 -1.94
C SER A 262 17.57 -6.17 -1.51
N GLY A 263 17.45 -4.99 -2.13
CA GLY A 263 16.38 -4.06 -1.86
C GLY A 263 15.02 -4.60 -2.30
N ILE A 264 14.93 -5.15 -3.52
CA ILE A 264 13.68 -5.74 -4.06
C ILE A 264 13.22 -6.95 -3.22
N LYS A 265 14.13 -7.80 -2.77
CA LYS A 265 13.81 -8.98 -1.95
C LYS A 265 13.19 -8.65 -0.59
N LYS A 266 13.27 -7.40 -0.14
CA LYS A 266 12.63 -6.94 1.10
C LYS A 266 11.18 -6.47 0.87
N LEU A 267 10.76 -6.35 -0.38
CA LEU A 267 9.45 -5.82 -0.74
C LEU A 267 8.41 -6.94 -0.79
N TYR A 268 7.22 -6.60 -0.34
CA TYR A 268 6.00 -7.34 -0.64
C TYR A 268 5.28 -6.69 -1.81
N PHE A 269 4.45 -7.48 -2.51
CA PHE A 269 3.71 -7.01 -3.66
C PHE A 269 2.26 -7.47 -3.57
N ASP A 270 1.31 -6.57 -3.78
CA ASP A 270 -0.06 -7.00 -3.93
C ASP A 270 -0.37 -7.39 -5.38
N LEU A 271 -1.40 -8.19 -5.54
CA LEU A 271 -1.87 -8.70 -6.83
C LEU A 271 -3.09 -7.93 -7.36
N ALA A 272 -3.28 -6.66 -6.94
CA ALA A 272 -4.30 -5.80 -7.52
C ALA A 272 -4.01 -5.55 -9.02
N GLY A 273 -5.05 -5.26 -9.79
CA GLY A 273 -4.93 -5.08 -11.23
C GLY A 273 -5.22 -6.35 -12.03
N ASP A 274 -4.30 -6.76 -12.88
CA ASP A 274 -4.44 -7.90 -13.81
C ASP A 274 -3.30 -8.91 -13.64
N PRO A 275 -3.23 -9.65 -12.50
CA PRO A 275 -2.13 -10.57 -12.24
C PRO A 275 -2.04 -11.70 -13.26
N MET A 276 -3.16 -12.08 -13.86
CA MET A 276 -3.26 -13.18 -14.82
C MET A 276 -3.61 -12.68 -16.23
N PRO A 277 -3.12 -13.36 -17.27
CA PRO A 277 -2.30 -14.60 -17.22
C PRO A 277 -0.79 -14.37 -17.07
N GLU A 278 -0.27 -13.15 -17.25
CA GLU A 278 1.16 -12.91 -17.49
C GLU A 278 1.87 -12.13 -16.37
N GLN A 279 1.20 -11.15 -15.74
CA GLN A 279 1.89 -10.21 -14.85
C GLN A 279 2.48 -10.90 -13.62
N MET A 280 1.79 -11.89 -13.05
CA MET A 280 2.30 -12.63 -11.91
C MET A 280 3.58 -13.40 -12.24
N ASP A 281 3.65 -14.02 -13.44
CA ASP A 281 4.84 -14.74 -13.88
C ASP A 281 6.03 -13.80 -14.08
N ILE A 282 5.77 -12.58 -14.56
CA ILE A 282 6.79 -11.53 -14.72
C ILE A 282 7.24 -11.04 -13.33
N LEU A 283 6.32 -10.84 -12.42
CA LEU A 283 6.61 -10.43 -11.03
C LEU A 283 7.48 -11.48 -10.31
N LEU A 284 7.20 -12.76 -10.49
CA LEU A 284 7.98 -13.87 -9.91
C LEU A 284 9.41 -13.99 -10.47
N LYS A 285 9.81 -13.19 -11.49
CA LYS A 285 11.21 -13.05 -11.90
C LYS A 285 12.05 -12.18 -10.96
N ILE A 286 11.40 -11.37 -10.11
CA ILE A 286 12.08 -10.42 -9.21
C ILE A 286 11.81 -10.69 -7.74
N THR A 287 10.80 -11.50 -7.41
CA THR A 287 10.42 -11.87 -6.05
C THR A 287 9.96 -13.32 -6.01
N ASP A 288 9.53 -13.81 -4.86
CA ASP A 288 8.97 -15.15 -4.68
C ASP A 288 7.53 -15.08 -4.12
N ILE A 289 6.88 -16.25 -4.06
CA ILE A 289 5.49 -16.37 -3.64
C ILE A 289 5.27 -15.93 -2.19
N ASP A 290 6.30 -15.99 -1.34
CA ASP A 290 6.23 -15.65 0.07
C ASP A 290 6.14 -14.12 0.30
N HIS A 291 6.33 -13.34 -0.76
CA HIS A 291 6.22 -11.88 -0.77
C HIS A 291 4.98 -11.38 -1.53
N LEU A 292 4.05 -12.26 -1.91
CA LEU A 292 2.83 -11.87 -2.62
C LEU A 292 1.63 -11.88 -1.67
N VAL A 293 0.80 -10.84 -1.73
CA VAL A 293 -0.47 -10.74 -1.03
C VAL A 293 -1.61 -10.45 -2.01
N TYR A 294 -2.82 -10.90 -1.70
CA TYR A 294 -3.97 -10.56 -2.52
C TYR A 294 -4.38 -9.10 -2.31
N GLY A 295 -4.76 -8.42 -3.41
CA GLY A 295 -5.35 -7.10 -3.43
C GLY A 295 -6.42 -7.02 -4.50
N SER A 296 -7.56 -6.37 -4.22
CA SER A 296 -8.65 -6.23 -5.18
C SER A 296 -8.67 -4.89 -5.91
N ASP A 297 -8.23 -3.83 -5.27
CA ASP A 297 -8.42 -2.44 -5.70
C ASP A 297 -9.90 -2.01 -5.75
N TYR A 298 -10.76 -2.71 -4.97
CA TYR A 298 -12.16 -2.31 -4.83
C TYR A 298 -12.27 -0.95 -4.12
N PRO A 299 -13.11 -0.01 -4.56
CA PRO A 299 -14.15 -0.11 -5.56
C PRO A 299 -13.77 0.44 -6.95
N TYR A 300 -12.50 0.76 -7.20
CA TYR A 300 -12.08 1.34 -8.49
C TYR A 300 -12.33 0.39 -9.67
N VAL A 301 -12.23 -0.90 -9.43
CA VAL A 301 -12.65 -1.91 -10.39
C VAL A 301 -14.04 -2.44 -10.00
N PRO A 302 -15.01 -2.50 -10.92
CA PRO A 302 -16.35 -3.00 -10.63
C PRO A 302 -16.35 -4.44 -10.10
N ALA A 303 -17.20 -4.73 -9.10
CA ALA A 303 -17.22 -6.02 -8.39
C ALA A 303 -17.30 -7.24 -9.34
N HIS A 304 -18.15 -7.19 -10.39
CA HIS A 304 -18.27 -8.31 -11.32
C HIS A 304 -16.98 -8.60 -12.10
N ILE A 305 -16.19 -7.57 -12.42
CA ILE A 305 -14.88 -7.71 -13.07
C ILE A 305 -13.88 -8.31 -12.07
N LEU A 306 -13.89 -7.82 -10.83
CA LEU A 306 -13.00 -8.36 -9.77
C LEU A 306 -13.27 -9.85 -9.49
N LEU A 307 -14.53 -10.26 -9.48
CA LEU A 307 -14.91 -11.66 -9.31
C LEU A 307 -14.37 -12.54 -10.45
N GLN A 308 -14.39 -12.03 -11.68
CA GLN A 308 -13.80 -12.73 -12.84
C GLN A 308 -12.26 -12.82 -12.73
N LYS A 309 -11.59 -11.71 -12.41
CA LYS A 309 -10.13 -11.68 -12.22
C LYS A 309 -9.68 -12.62 -11.09
N LYS A 310 -10.40 -12.57 -9.95
CA LYS A 310 -10.11 -13.46 -8.82
C LYS A 310 -10.30 -14.93 -9.18
N LYS A 311 -11.35 -15.27 -9.94
CA LYS A 311 -11.59 -16.63 -10.43
C LYS A 311 -10.43 -17.11 -11.30
N LEU A 312 -9.94 -16.28 -12.24
CA LEU A 312 -8.78 -16.61 -13.06
C LEU A 312 -7.52 -16.83 -12.22
N LEU A 313 -7.27 -15.99 -11.22
CA LEU A 313 -6.16 -16.18 -10.29
C LEU A 313 -6.28 -17.50 -9.52
N ASP A 314 -7.44 -17.79 -8.96
CA ASP A 314 -7.69 -19.03 -8.21
C ASP A 314 -7.53 -20.29 -9.08
N GLU A 315 -8.00 -20.24 -10.33
CA GLU A 315 -7.85 -21.35 -11.30
C GLU A 315 -6.39 -21.58 -11.69
N GLN A 316 -5.61 -20.51 -11.85
CA GLN A 316 -4.19 -20.61 -12.20
C GLN A 316 -3.34 -21.10 -11.02
N LEU A 317 -3.65 -20.68 -9.83
CA LEU A 317 -2.92 -21.09 -8.63
C LEU A 317 -3.07 -22.59 -8.31
N GLN A 318 -4.11 -23.28 -8.81
CA GLN A 318 -4.47 -24.71 -8.67
C GLN A 318 -3.96 -25.45 -7.40
N ASN A 319 -2.94 -24.93 -6.75
CA ASN A 319 -2.30 -25.46 -5.56
C ASN A 319 -2.83 -24.72 -4.32
N LYS A 320 -3.55 -25.47 -3.46
CA LYS A 320 -4.11 -24.95 -2.22
C LYS A 320 -3.07 -24.30 -1.29
N ASN A 321 -1.82 -24.74 -1.34
CA ASN A 321 -0.74 -24.16 -0.53
C ASN A 321 -0.33 -22.78 -1.06
N LEU A 322 -0.30 -22.57 -2.39
CA LEU A 322 -0.01 -21.26 -2.98
C LEU A 322 -1.14 -20.27 -2.69
N MET A 323 -2.39 -20.72 -2.84
CA MET A 323 -3.56 -19.91 -2.46
C MET A 323 -3.50 -19.51 -0.98
N LYS A 324 -3.19 -20.48 -0.09
CA LYS A 324 -3.06 -20.22 1.33
C LYS A 324 -1.98 -19.15 1.60
N LYS A 325 -0.82 -19.26 0.98
CA LYS A 325 0.25 -18.27 1.13
C LYS A 325 -0.22 -16.86 0.74
N ILE A 326 -0.77 -16.68 -0.46
CA ILE A 326 -1.16 -15.37 -1.00
C ILE A 326 -2.31 -14.74 -0.21
N TYR A 327 -3.34 -15.54 0.14
CA TYR A 327 -4.53 -15.01 0.79
C TYR A 327 -4.42 -14.90 2.31
N ILE A 328 -3.50 -15.65 2.94
CA ILE A 328 -3.50 -15.84 4.39
C ILE A 328 -2.10 -15.65 4.98
N ASP A 329 -1.18 -16.60 4.74
CA ASP A 329 0.05 -16.72 5.51
C ASP A 329 0.95 -15.48 5.35
N ASN A 330 1.08 -14.96 4.11
CA ASN A 330 1.91 -13.79 3.85
C ASN A 330 1.31 -12.52 4.46
N ALA A 331 -0.02 -12.41 4.44
CA ALA A 331 -0.73 -11.29 5.02
C ALA A 331 -0.67 -11.28 6.57
N GLU A 332 -0.66 -12.46 7.19
CA GLU A 332 -0.51 -12.60 8.64
C GLU A 332 0.91 -12.32 9.13
N ASN A 333 1.91 -12.39 8.24
CA ASN A 333 3.32 -12.10 8.53
C ASN A 333 3.69 -10.61 8.35
N LEU A 334 2.78 -9.79 7.80
CA LEU A 334 2.93 -8.35 7.59
C LEU A 334 2.41 -7.55 8.78
#